data_54748951fd2f25f55096b74f5bbe1664
#
_entry.id   54748951fd2f25f55096b74f5bbe1664
#
_cell.length_a   1.000
_cell.length_b   1.000
_cell.length_c   1.000
_cell.angle_alpha   90.00
_cell.angle_beta   90.00
_cell.angle_gamma   90.00
#
_symmetry.space_group_name_H-M   'P 1'
#
loop_
_entity.id
_entity.type
_entity.pdbx_description
1 polymer ?
#
loop_
_entity_poly.entity_id
_entity_poly.type
_entity_poly.pdbx_seq_one_letter_code
_entity_poly.pdbx_strand_id
1 'polypeptide(L)'
;MPSIFDYKHFFDDYCKERSLDLHLSFDMPSDYETACGTFDPASKTVFINAAHLNAKPDYEKAFFLFHELRHASQYLCPEHFGSEIHRSLQYVIGYDGTCYKLVNGHYISCKLDGNEDYFTNLYLGQPHEVDANTFAYEQVKQLYGCLLYTSPS
;
A
#
# COMPACT_ATOMS: atom_id res chain seq x y z
N MET A 1 29.67 5.80 0.22
CA MET A 1 28.37 6.41 -0.15
C MET A 1 27.24 5.43 0.13
N PRO A 2 26.28 5.84 0.92
CA PRO A 2 25.10 4.99 1.07
C PRO A 2 24.41 4.86 -0.30
N SER A 3 23.98 3.64 -0.63
CA SER A 3 23.23 3.42 -1.83
C SER A 3 21.86 4.06 -1.71
N ILE A 4 21.41 4.71 -2.75
CA ILE A 4 20.07 5.28 -2.82
C ILE A 4 19.13 4.18 -3.28
N PHE A 5 18.07 3.91 -2.55
CA PHE A 5 17.07 2.94 -2.95
C PHE A 5 16.39 3.41 -4.23
N ASP A 6 16.40 2.59 -5.26
CA ASP A 6 15.85 2.94 -6.57
C ASP A 6 14.39 2.49 -6.68
N TYR A 7 13.48 3.33 -6.20
CA TYR A 7 12.03 3.07 -6.27
C TYR A 7 11.57 2.83 -7.70
N LYS A 8 12.08 3.65 -8.62
CA LYS A 8 11.64 3.60 -10.01
C LYS A 8 12.00 2.28 -10.67
N HIS A 9 13.15 1.73 -10.37
CA HIS A 9 13.59 0.45 -10.93
C HIS A 9 12.61 -0.67 -10.56
N PHE A 10 12.28 -0.80 -9.28
CA PHE A 10 11.35 -1.82 -8.80
C PHE A 10 9.93 -1.56 -9.27
N PHE A 11 9.54 -0.29 -9.31
CA PHE A 11 8.23 0.12 -9.83
C PHE A 11 8.07 -0.27 -11.30
N ASP A 12 9.06 0.07 -12.13
CA ASP A 12 9.02 -0.21 -13.57
C ASP A 12 8.99 -1.72 -13.83
N ASP A 13 9.81 -2.50 -13.11
CA ASP A 13 9.83 -3.95 -13.23
C ASP A 13 8.48 -4.56 -12.88
N TYR A 14 7.88 -4.12 -11.79
CA TYR A 14 6.57 -4.60 -11.37
C TYR A 14 5.51 -4.35 -12.44
N CYS A 15 5.48 -3.12 -12.95
CA CYS A 15 4.50 -2.73 -13.97
C CYS A 15 4.71 -3.49 -15.27
N LYS A 16 5.96 -3.67 -15.69
CA LYS A 16 6.29 -4.39 -16.91
C LYS A 16 5.87 -5.86 -16.84
N GLU A 17 6.18 -6.52 -15.73
CA GLU A 17 5.83 -7.93 -15.53
C GLU A 17 4.33 -8.18 -15.56
N ARG A 18 3.53 -7.20 -15.15
CA ARG A 18 2.08 -7.32 -15.01
C ARG A 18 1.29 -6.52 -16.03
N SER A 19 1.99 -5.90 -16.99
CA SER A 19 1.37 -5.07 -18.03
C SER A 19 0.45 -3.98 -17.46
N LEU A 20 0.94 -3.31 -16.40
CA LEU A 20 0.22 -2.23 -15.75
C LEU A 20 0.76 -0.89 -16.22
N ASP A 21 -0.15 0.06 -16.45
CA ASP A 21 0.17 1.43 -16.82
C ASP A 21 -0.10 2.32 -15.61
N LEU A 22 0.94 2.53 -14.79
CA LEU A 22 0.86 3.28 -13.55
C LEU A 22 1.83 4.45 -13.55
N HIS A 23 1.58 5.40 -12.68
CA HIS A 23 2.45 6.53 -12.43
C HIS A 23 3.05 6.42 -11.03
N LEU A 24 4.29 6.86 -10.87
CA LEU A 24 4.96 6.95 -9.57
C LEU A 24 5.19 8.42 -9.24
N SER A 25 4.80 8.83 -8.03
CA SER A 25 5.02 10.19 -7.56
C SER A 25 5.55 10.20 -6.14
N PHE A 26 6.42 11.15 -5.84
CA PHE A 26 6.94 11.38 -4.49
C PHE A 26 6.28 12.61 -3.84
N ASP A 27 5.35 13.25 -4.54
CA ASP A 27 4.59 14.40 -4.04
C ASP A 27 3.29 13.90 -3.43
N MET A 28 3.29 13.73 -2.11
CA MET A 28 2.13 13.17 -1.41
C MET A 28 0.90 14.07 -1.56
N PRO A 29 -0.29 13.47 -1.78
CA PRO A 29 -1.52 14.24 -1.81
C PRO A 29 -1.81 14.92 -0.47
N SER A 30 -2.62 15.99 -0.49
CA SER A 30 -3.15 16.59 0.73
C SER A 30 -3.81 15.51 1.58
N ASP A 31 -3.75 15.62 2.89
CA ASP A 31 -4.28 14.66 3.86
C ASP A 31 -3.42 13.38 3.99
N TYR A 32 -2.36 13.23 3.20
CA TYR A 32 -1.46 12.08 3.27
C TYR A 32 -0.01 12.46 3.56
N GLU A 33 0.23 13.67 4.07
CA GLU A 33 1.59 14.18 4.28
C GLU A 33 2.41 13.33 5.26
N THR A 34 1.76 12.64 6.19
CA THR A 34 2.44 11.79 7.18
C THR A 34 2.38 10.31 6.85
N ALA A 35 1.69 9.92 5.79
CA ALA A 35 1.64 8.52 5.37
C ALA A 35 2.94 8.11 4.69
N CYS A 36 3.28 6.82 4.75
CA CYS A 36 4.45 6.28 4.05
C CYS A 36 4.19 6.13 2.56
N GLY A 37 2.95 5.91 2.17
CA GLY A 37 2.54 5.82 0.78
C GLY A 37 1.04 5.67 0.66
N THR A 38 0.54 5.78 -0.55
CA THR A 38 -0.86 5.54 -0.87
C THR A 38 -1.00 5.25 -2.38
N PHE A 39 -2.11 4.65 -2.76
CA PHE A 39 -2.44 4.45 -4.18
C PHE A 39 -3.76 5.15 -4.49
N ASP A 40 -3.76 5.95 -5.56
CA ASP A 40 -4.97 6.60 -6.06
C ASP A 40 -5.45 5.87 -7.32
N PRO A 41 -6.57 5.12 -7.22
CA PRO A 41 -7.07 4.39 -8.40
C PRO A 41 -7.57 5.29 -9.52
N ALA A 42 -8.04 6.50 -9.20
CA ALA A 42 -8.56 7.40 -10.21
C ALA A 42 -7.47 7.91 -11.15
N SER A 43 -6.32 8.29 -10.61
CA SER A 43 -5.18 8.75 -11.42
C SER A 43 -4.18 7.64 -11.73
N LYS A 44 -4.40 6.42 -11.22
CA LYS A 44 -3.48 5.28 -11.36
C LYS A 44 -2.07 5.62 -10.89
N THR A 45 -1.98 6.34 -9.79
CA THR A 45 -0.71 6.83 -9.26
C THR A 45 -0.38 6.18 -7.93
N VAL A 46 0.82 5.63 -7.84
CA VAL A 46 1.41 5.17 -6.58
C VAL A 46 2.20 6.34 -6.01
N PHE A 47 1.84 6.76 -4.81
CA PHE A 47 2.53 7.84 -4.08
C PHE A 47 3.39 7.21 -2.99
N ILE A 48 4.66 7.58 -2.96
CA ILE A 48 5.61 7.13 -1.93
C ILE A 48 6.20 8.37 -1.26
N ASN A 49 6.13 8.41 0.06
CA ASN A 49 6.68 9.52 0.84
C ASN A 49 8.17 9.30 1.05
N ALA A 50 8.96 9.52 0.01
CA ALA A 50 10.39 9.28 0.03
C ALA A 50 11.11 10.09 1.11
N ALA A 51 10.69 11.33 1.35
CA ALA A 51 11.26 12.17 2.40
C ALA A 51 11.04 11.57 3.79
N HIS A 52 9.82 11.08 4.05
CA HIS A 52 9.46 10.45 5.32
C HIS A 52 10.23 9.14 5.53
N LEU A 53 10.49 8.40 4.46
CA LEU A 53 11.18 7.10 4.50
C LEU A 53 12.70 7.22 4.38
N ASN A 54 13.24 8.42 4.18
CA ASN A 54 14.66 8.63 3.87
C ASN A 54 15.60 8.01 4.90
N ALA A 55 15.26 8.06 6.18
CA ALA A 55 16.09 7.52 7.26
C ALA A 55 15.86 6.03 7.52
N LYS A 56 14.91 5.41 6.80
CA LYS A 56 14.59 4.00 6.98
C LYS A 56 15.51 3.13 6.16
N PRO A 57 15.73 1.86 6.56
CA PRO A 57 16.53 0.94 5.75
C PRO A 57 15.82 0.60 4.42
N ASP A 58 16.62 0.14 3.45
CA ASP A 58 16.11 -0.16 2.11
C ASP A 58 14.98 -1.19 2.11
N TYR A 59 15.05 -2.19 2.99
CA TYR A 59 13.99 -3.20 3.04
C TYR A 59 12.64 -2.63 3.48
N GLU A 60 12.62 -1.60 4.33
CA GLU A 60 11.37 -0.90 4.67
C GLU A 60 10.86 -0.07 3.52
N LYS A 61 11.76 0.61 2.79
CA LYS A 61 11.38 1.37 1.59
C LYS A 61 10.76 0.44 0.55
N ALA A 62 11.37 -0.72 0.32
CA ALA A 62 10.84 -1.72 -0.58
C ALA A 62 9.48 -2.24 -0.12
N PHE A 63 9.32 -2.47 1.18
CA PHE A 63 8.04 -2.94 1.74
C PHE A 63 6.90 -1.98 1.38
N PHE A 64 7.08 -0.69 1.63
CA PHE A 64 6.02 0.28 1.37
C PHE A 64 5.73 0.42 -0.13
N LEU A 65 6.76 0.35 -0.97
CA LEU A 65 6.57 0.38 -2.41
C LEU A 65 5.73 -0.82 -2.89
N PHE A 66 6.11 -2.04 -2.50
CA PHE A 66 5.39 -3.24 -2.92
C PHE A 66 3.99 -3.32 -2.33
N HIS A 67 3.80 -2.79 -1.13
CA HIS A 67 2.48 -2.69 -0.51
C HIS A 67 1.53 -1.87 -1.37
N GLU A 68 1.97 -0.68 -1.81
CA GLU A 68 1.15 0.19 -2.64
C GLU A 68 0.96 -0.38 -4.05
N LEU A 69 1.99 -1.02 -4.60
CA LEU A 69 1.88 -1.68 -5.91
C LEU A 69 0.86 -2.82 -5.87
N ARG A 70 0.81 -3.56 -4.75
CA ARG A 70 -0.19 -4.63 -4.59
C ARG A 70 -1.59 -4.05 -4.57
N HIS A 71 -1.81 -2.92 -3.90
CA HIS A 71 -3.09 -2.22 -3.94
C HIS A 71 -3.47 -1.85 -5.38
N ALA A 72 -2.51 -1.36 -6.16
CA ALA A 72 -2.77 -1.06 -7.57
C ALA A 72 -3.29 -2.29 -8.32
N SER A 73 -2.67 -3.46 -8.10
CA SER A 73 -3.12 -4.70 -8.72
C SER A 73 -4.52 -5.09 -8.26
N GLN A 74 -4.84 -4.91 -6.98
CA GLN A 74 -6.17 -5.22 -6.43
C GLN A 74 -7.26 -4.42 -7.13
N TYR A 75 -7.01 -3.15 -7.41
CA TYR A 75 -7.98 -2.28 -8.07
C TYR A 75 -8.04 -2.49 -9.58
N LEU A 76 -6.90 -2.72 -10.23
CA LEU A 76 -6.80 -2.73 -11.69
C LEU A 76 -6.89 -4.13 -12.31
N CYS A 77 -6.59 -5.16 -11.55
CA CYS A 77 -6.64 -6.55 -12.00
C CYS A 77 -7.51 -7.39 -11.06
N PRO A 78 -8.78 -7.01 -10.87
CA PRO A 78 -9.64 -7.68 -9.89
C PRO A 78 -9.82 -9.17 -10.16
N GLU A 79 -9.71 -9.61 -11.40
CA GLU A 79 -9.84 -11.00 -11.79
C GLU A 79 -8.77 -11.91 -11.18
N HIS A 80 -7.67 -11.35 -10.68
CA HIS A 80 -6.59 -12.11 -10.05
C HIS A 80 -6.79 -12.28 -8.54
N PHE A 81 -7.87 -11.72 -8.00
CA PHE A 81 -8.12 -11.72 -6.55
C PHE A 81 -9.50 -12.32 -6.24
N GLY A 82 -9.63 -12.90 -5.05
CA GLY A 82 -10.89 -13.49 -4.62
C GLY A 82 -11.94 -12.46 -4.22
N SER A 83 -13.16 -12.93 -4.03
CA SER A 83 -14.30 -12.08 -3.67
C SER A 83 -14.11 -11.35 -2.33
N GLU A 84 -13.30 -11.91 -1.42
CA GLU A 84 -13.02 -11.27 -0.14
C GLU A 84 -12.27 -9.96 -0.32
N ILE A 85 -11.28 -9.95 -1.24
CA ILE A 85 -10.52 -8.74 -1.57
C ILE A 85 -11.46 -7.71 -2.21
N HIS A 86 -12.29 -8.13 -3.16
CA HIS A 86 -13.25 -7.24 -3.81
C HIS A 86 -14.18 -6.56 -2.81
N ARG A 87 -14.74 -7.33 -1.88
CA ARG A 87 -15.64 -6.77 -0.85
C ARG A 87 -14.91 -5.84 0.09
N SER A 88 -13.67 -6.20 0.42
CA SER A 88 -12.83 -5.38 1.29
C SER A 88 -12.56 -4.00 0.69
N LEU A 89 -12.36 -3.92 -0.62
CA LEU A 89 -12.11 -2.66 -1.31
C LEU A 89 -13.32 -1.75 -1.39
N GLN A 90 -14.53 -2.27 -1.13
CA GLN A 90 -15.74 -1.45 -1.11
C GLN A 90 -15.77 -0.49 0.08
N TYR A 91 -15.07 -0.85 1.16
CA TYR A 91 -15.00 -0.04 2.37
C TYR A 91 -13.54 0.08 2.79
N VAL A 92 -13.05 1.31 2.87
CA VAL A 92 -11.69 1.57 3.38
C VAL A 92 -11.85 2.23 4.75
N ILE A 93 -11.28 1.60 5.75
CA ILE A 93 -11.38 2.04 7.15
C ILE A 93 -9.99 2.42 7.61
N GLY A 94 -9.81 3.69 7.98
CA GLY A 94 -8.55 4.16 8.54
C GLY A 94 -8.45 3.87 10.04
N TYR A 95 -7.24 3.86 10.53
CA TYR A 95 -6.96 3.62 11.95
C TYR A 95 -7.51 4.73 12.85
N ASP A 96 -7.79 5.90 12.31
CA ASP A 96 -8.34 7.07 13.02
C ASP A 96 -9.87 7.11 13.02
N GLY A 97 -10.50 6.07 12.47
CA GLY A 97 -11.96 6.00 12.40
C GLY A 97 -12.55 6.56 11.12
N THR A 98 -11.72 7.07 10.21
CA THR A 98 -12.25 7.46 8.90
C THR A 98 -12.74 6.22 8.17
N CYS A 99 -13.86 6.35 7.48
CA CYS A 99 -14.43 5.26 6.70
C CYS A 99 -14.89 5.81 5.37
N TYR A 100 -14.59 5.08 4.31
CA TYR A 100 -15.00 5.44 2.96
C TYR A 100 -15.65 4.23 2.31
N LYS A 101 -16.78 4.48 1.63
CA LYS A 101 -17.48 3.46 0.85
C LYS A 101 -17.30 3.76 -0.63
N LEU A 102 -17.00 2.75 -1.41
CA LEU A 102 -16.85 2.90 -2.85
C LEU A 102 -18.24 2.95 -3.51
N VAL A 103 -18.54 4.06 -4.20
CA VAL A 103 -19.80 4.25 -4.91
C VAL A 103 -19.48 4.79 -6.30
N ASN A 104 -19.85 4.05 -7.34
CA ASN A 104 -19.64 4.41 -8.75
C ASN A 104 -18.17 4.81 -9.04
N GLY A 105 -17.23 4.05 -8.49
CA GLY A 105 -15.79 4.31 -8.70
C GLY A 105 -15.20 5.41 -7.85
N HIS A 106 -15.98 6.00 -6.94
CA HIS A 106 -15.51 7.06 -6.03
C HIS A 106 -15.74 6.65 -4.59
N TYR A 107 -14.77 6.98 -3.71
CA TYR A 107 -14.92 6.76 -2.28
C TYR A 107 -15.67 7.91 -1.63
N ILE A 108 -16.71 7.58 -0.90
CA ILE A 108 -17.55 8.54 -0.18
C ILE A 108 -17.37 8.32 1.32
N SER A 109 -17.12 9.41 2.04
CA SER A 109 -16.95 9.35 3.49
C SER A 109 -18.20 8.81 4.18
N CYS A 110 -18.01 7.95 5.15
CA CYS A 110 -19.08 7.46 6.02
C CYS A 110 -18.57 7.45 7.46
N LYS A 111 -19.49 7.29 8.41
CA LYS A 111 -19.14 7.28 9.83
C LYS A 111 -19.29 5.90 10.42
N LEU A 112 -18.35 5.53 11.29
CA LEU A 112 -18.42 4.33 12.11
C LEU A 112 -18.33 4.73 13.58
N ASP A 113 -19.01 3.99 14.44
CA ASP A 113 -18.92 4.17 15.88
C ASP A 113 -17.85 3.22 16.45
N GLY A 114 -17.04 3.72 17.37
CA GLY A 114 -16.00 2.94 18.02
C GLY A 114 -14.89 3.81 18.60
N ASN A 115 -13.94 3.17 19.26
CA ASN A 115 -12.75 3.86 19.79
C ASN A 115 -11.54 3.59 18.87
N GLU A 116 -10.42 4.24 19.18
CA GLU A 116 -9.21 4.16 18.39
C GLU A 116 -8.68 2.72 18.23
N ASP A 117 -8.70 1.93 19.32
CA ASP A 117 -8.25 0.53 19.25
C ASP A 117 -9.12 -0.31 18.31
N TYR A 118 -10.44 -0.09 18.39
CA TYR A 118 -11.38 -0.78 17.50
C TYR A 118 -11.09 -0.47 16.03
N PHE A 119 -10.90 0.79 15.69
CA PHE A 119 -10.63 1.20 14.32
C PHE A 119 -9.28 0.70 13.82
N THR A 120 -8.26 0.73 14.69
CA THR A 120 -6.94 0.19 14.34
C THR A 120 -7.04 -1.29 13.99
N ASN A 121 -7.78 -2.07 14.80
CA ASN A 121 -7.97 -3.49 14.55
C ASN A 121 -8.74 -3.75 13.26
N LEU A 122 -9.77 -2.96 12.97
CA LEU A 122 -10.51 -3.08 11.71
C LEU A 122 -9.60 -2.79 10.51
N TYR A 123 -8.79 -1.73 10.59
CA TYR A 123 -7.85 -1.36 9.54
C TYR A 123 -6.87 -2.49 9.25
N LEU A 124 -6.21 -3.00 10.30
CA LEU A 124 -5.19 -4.04 10.16
C LEU A 124 -5.76 -5.38 9.69
N GLY A 125 -7.02 -5.63 9.98
CA GLY A 125 -7.68 -6.89 9.62
C GLY A 125 -8.38 -6.88 8.27
N GLN A 126 -8.39 -5.75 7.54
CA GLN A 126 -9.04 -5.72 6.23
C GLN A 126 -8.33 -6.65 5.25
N PRO A 127 -9.06 -7.53 4.55
CA PRO A 127 -8.45 -8.51 3.64
C PRO A 127 -7.51 -7.89 2.60
N HIS A 128 -7.84 -6.74 2.04
CA HIS A 128 -6.97 -6.09 1.06
C HIS A 128 -5.67 -5.56 1.70
N GLU A 129 -5.72 -5.15 2.98
CA GLU A 129 -4.51 -4.72 3.70
C GLU A 129 -3.65 -5.93 4.08
N VAL A 130 -4.27 -7.01 4.56
CA VAL A 130 -3.56 -8.26 4.87
C VAL A 130 -2.87 -8.81 3.63
N ASP A 131 -3.57 -8.83 2.50
CA ASP A 131 -2.99 -9.28 1.24
C ASP A 131 -1.80 -8.42 0.81
N ALA A 132 -1.93 -7.10 0.89
CA ALA A 132 -0.86 -6.18 0.50
C ALA A 132 0.37 -6.34 1.41
N ASN A 133 0.16 -6.48 2.71
CA ASN A 133 1.25 -6.68 3.66
C ASN A 133 1.96 -8.03 3.43
N THR A 134 1.19 -9.07 3.17
CA THR A 134 1.74 -10.41 2.90
C THR A 134 2.58 -10.39 1.64
N PHE A 135 2.07 -9.81 0.58
CA PHE A 135 2.80 -9.68 -0.69
C PHE A 135 4.09 -8.88 -0.50
N ALA A 136 4.01 -7.71 0.15
CA ALA A 136 5.16 -6.86 0.38
C ALA A 136 6.23 -7.58 1.20
N TYR A 137 5.82 -8.30 2.24
CA TYR A 137 6.74 -9.09 3.06
C TYR A 137 7.46 -10.16 2.22
N GLU A 138 6.71 -10.87 1.37
CA GLU A 138 7.30 -11.91 0.51
C GLU A 138 8.32 -11.31 -0.46
N GLN A 139 8.03 -10.16 -1.04
CA GLN A 139 8.97 -9.49 -1.95
C GLN A 139 10.24 -9.06 -1.23
N VAL A 140 10.10 -8.47 -0.05
CA VAL A 140 11.24 -8.04 0.76
C VAL A 140 12.07 -9.24 1.18
N LYS A 141 11.44 -10.34 1.56
CA LYS A 141 12.11 -11.57 1.92
C LYS A 141 12.95 -12.12 0.76
N GLN A 142 12.43 -12.06 -0.46
CA GLN A 142 13.17 -12.48 -1.65
C GLN A 142 14.37 -11.60 -1.94
N LEU A 143 14.24 -10.29 -1.73
CA LEU A 143 15.31 -9.33 -2.05
C LEU A 143 16.36 -9.21 -0.95
N TYR A 144 15.96 -9.32 0.31
CA TYR A 144 16.85 -9.03 1.44
C TYR A 144 17.02 -10.20 2.40
N GLY A 145 16.31 -11.27 2.21
CA GLY A 145 16.45 -12.57 2.89
C GLY A 145 16.85 -12.53 4.35
N CYS A 146 18.14 -12.64 4.61
CA CYS A 146 18.67 -12.78 5.96
C CYS A 146 18.44 -11.57 6.87
N LEU A 147 18.17 -10.38 6.34
CA LEU A 147 17.91 -9.22 7.19
C LEU A 147 16.62 -9.36 7.99
N LEU A 148 15.63 -10.05 7.42
CA LEU A 148 14.34 -10.26 8.08
C LEU A 148 14.43 -11.23 9.25
N TYR A 149 15.36 -12.19 9.17
CA TYR A 149 15.56 -13.18 10.23
C TYR A 149 16.36 -12.63 11.41
N THR A 150 17.09 -11.54 11.22
CA THR A 150 17.85 -10.91 12.27
C THR A 150 17.12 -9.76 12.95
N SER A 151 16.00 -9.32 12.37
CA SER A 151 15.18 -8.27 12.96
C SER A 151 14.31 -8.83 14.06
N PRO A 152 14.29 -8.21 15.24
CA PRO A 152 13.31 -8.58 16.25
C PRO A 152 11.92 -8.26 15.71
N SER A 153 11.09 -9.26 15.69
CA SER A 153 9.72 -9.12 15.23
C SER A 153 8.89 -8.34 16.22
#